data_ae993dd3bdaf6ec1d3c86ef4dab589fe
#
_entry.id   ae993dd3bdaf6ec1d3c86ef4dab589fe
#
_cell.length_a   1.000
_cell.length_b   1.000
_cell.length_c   1.000
_cell.angle_alpha   90.00
_cell.angle_beta   90.00
_cell.angle_gamma   90.00
#
_symmetry.space_group_name_H-M   'P 1'
#
loop_
_entity.id
_entity.type
_entity.pdbx_description
1 polymer ?
#
loop_
_entity_poly.entity_id
_entity_poly.type
_entity_poly.pdbx_seq_one_letter_code
_entity_poly.pdbx_strand_id
1 'polypeptide(L)'
;MHLEQKTWQKTEYIVSGLLLVVLAGLMLFLTYNQAISALTDGYLYKSDILAYMKEAQGIDSGYSFPYPIMFWFIALLNLFLPIEWSSAVVVTVFQCASFVLLRYYFQKYLRKACPSLQAGWQQILTTLAAFGILFYSMIFVYNHYFPGTRFYYLGVFTPNPWHNATCTSARPFSIIAVFMFGELLGQYEEKFDVKKSLAFGLVMLLATMTKPSFTIVFCGAAGLIMLFRMFKSKFKNFKNTVLLGCMFIPTFLDLLYQFGGVFTGQDSKGQDAGIGFELFRVWGEYCDNYPVAIGLLIFFPIVVLIFQYRKITTNTLYRFGWQIYGMSLAMFILLYEKGFRVADANFSWGYMIGAFFLVMSSLMVLLEETAIAKKHSWKLLIQWGAFGVHLACGLLYFGMILQGGFYY
;
A
#
# COMPACT_ATOMS: atom_id res chain seq x y z
N MET A 1 16.24 -29.50 -19.73
CA MET A 1 15.06 -29.09 -18.95
C MET A 1 15.31 -29.02 -17.44
N HIS A 2 15.66 -30.09 -16.72
CA HIS A 2 15.87 -30.04 -15.25
C HIS A 2 17.10 -29.19 -14.83
N LEU A 3 18.21 -29.24 -15.59
CA LEU A 3 19.41 -28.44 -15.35
C LEU A 3 19.17 -26.96 -15.65
N GLU A 4 18.50 -26.62 -16.73
CA GLU A 4 18.11 -25.23 -17.05
C GLU A 4 17.19 -24.64 -15.98
N GLN A 5 16.24 -25.42 -15.49
CA GLN A 5 15.34 -25.00 -14.42
C GLN A 5 16.10 -24.64 -13.16
N LYS A 6 17.08 -25.44 -12.74
CA LYS A 6 17.94 -25.16 -11.58
C LYS A 6 18.78 -23.89 -11.80
N THR A 7 19.26 -23.68 -13.02
CA THR A 7 20.06 -22.47 -13.37
C THR A 7 19.21 -21.21 -13.24
N TRP A 8 18.01 -21.19 -13.83
CA TRP A 8 17.10 -20.04 -13.71
C TRP A 8 16.70 -19.75 -12.26
N GLN A 9 16.44 -20.78 -11.46
CA GLN A 9 16.11 -20.63 -10.06
C GLN A 9 17.27 -20.03 -9.29
N LYS A 10 18.51 -20.49 -9.52
CA LYS A 10 19.72 -19.93 -8.90
C LYS A 10 19.91 -18.47 -9.31
N THR A 11 19.73 -18.14 -10.58
CA THR A 11 19.84 -16.77 -11.09
C THR A 11 18.79 -15.86 -10.43
N GLU A 12 17.55 -16.33 -10.28
CA GLU A 12 16.49 -15.58 -9.61
C GLU A 12 16.81 -15.30 -8.15
N TYR A 13 17.35 -16.26 -7.41
CA TYR A 13 17.79 -16.03 -6.03
C TYR A 13 18.92 -14.99 -5.93
N ILE A 14 19.88 -15.01 -6.86
CA ILE A 14 20.96 -14.02 -6.92
C ILE A 14 20.36 -12.63 -7.20
N VAL A 15 19.51 -12.51 -8.21
CA VAL A 15 18.85 -11.24 -8.55
C VAL A 15 18.03 -10.73 -7.36
N SER A 16 17.24 -11.59 -6.72
CA SER A 16 16.45 -11.23 -5.55
C SER A 16 17.33 -10.75 -4.39
N GLY A 17 18.45 -11.43 -4.13
CA GLY A 17 19.40 -11.02 -3.09
C GLY A 17 20.04 -9.67 -3.37
N LEU A 18 20.48 -9.44 -4.63
CA LEU A 18 21.04 -8.15 -5.04
C LEU A 18 20.03 -7.00 -4.91
N LEU A 19 18.79 -7.22 -5.36
CA LEU A 19 17.72 -6.22 -5.23
C LEU A 19 17.38 -5.93 -3.77
N LEU A 20 17.40 -6.94 -2.91
CA LEU A 20 17.19 -6.77 -1.47
C LEU A 20 18.29 -5.92 -0.83
N VAL A 21 19.55 -6.17 -1.17
CA VAL A 21 20.69 -5.37 -0.68
C VAL A 21 20.60 -3.92 -1.18
N VAL A 22 20.26 -3.73 -2.46
CA VAL A 22 20.08 -2.39 -3.03
C VAL A 22 18.92 -1.66 -2.31
N LEU A 23 17.77 -2.32 -2.12
CA LEU A 23 16.63 -1.74 -1.41
C LEU A 23 17.02 -1.37 0.02
N ALA A 24 17.69 -2.27 0.74
CA ALA A 24 18.13 -2.03 2.10
C ALA A 24 19.07 -0.81 2.18
N GLY A 25 20.06 -0.72 1.30
CA GLY A 25 20.97 0.42 1.24
C GLY A 25 20.27 1.74 0.95
N LEU A 26 19.36 1.75 -0.04
CA LEU A 26 18.59 2.94 -0.40
C LEU A 26 17.66 3.40 0.73
N MET A 27 16.96 2.47 1.38
CA MET A 27 16.04 2.81 2.49
C MET A 27 16.78 3.26 3.73
N LEU A 28 17.89 2.58 4.06
CA LEU A 28 18.73 2.97 5.19
C LEU A 28 19.30 4.39 4.98
N PHE A 29 19.85 4.66 3.78
CA PHE A 29 20.35 5.98 3.41
C PHE A 29 19.25 7.04 3.51
N LEU A 30 18.11 6.82 2.89
CA LEU A 30 17.01 7.80 2.89
C LEU A 30 16.54 8.09 4.30
N THR A 31 16.16 7.06 5.07
CA THR A 31 15.55 7.24 6.39
C THR A 31 16.55 7.81 7.41
N TYR A 32 17.82 7.41 7.31
CA TYR A 32 18.86 8.00 8.14
C TYR A 32 19.05 9.49 7.87
N ASN A 33 19.09 9.92 6.60
CA ASN A 33 19.21 11.34 6.26
C ASN A 33 17.94 12.13 6.63
N GLN A 34 16.76 11.54 6.49
CA GLN A 34 15.51 12.13 7.00
C GLN A 34 15.58 12.36 8.52
N ALA A 35 16.09 11.38 9.27
CA ALA A 35 16.20 11.47 10.72
C ALA A 35 17.26 12.51 11.15
N ILE A 36 18.44 12.51 10.53
CA ILE A 36 19.49 13.50 10.83
C ILE A 36 19.03 14.91 10.47
N SER A 37 18.47 15.12 9.28
CA SER A 37 17.95 16.44 8.90
C SER A 37 16.90 16.93 9.88
N ALA A 38 15.98 16.06 10.30
CA ALA A 38 14.94 16.41 11.27
C ALA A 38 15.47 16.78 12.67
N LEU A 39 16.64 16.25 13.06
CA LEU A 39 17.33 16.57 14.33
C LEU A 39 18.21 17.81 14.25
N THR A 40 18.56 18.26 13.04
CA THR A 40 19.45 19.42 12.83
C THR A 40 18.64 20.66 12.43
N ASP A 41 18.44 20.89 11.14
CA ASP A 41 17.82 22.09 10.58
C ASP A 41 16.43 21.82 9.94
N GLY A 42 16.13 20.55 9.62
CA GLY A 42 14.87 20.15 8.99
C GLY A 42 14.68 20.68 7.57
N TYR A 43 15.70 21.20 6.92
CA TYR A 43 15.59 21.88 5.63
C TYR A 43 15.54 20.89 4.46
N LEU A 44 16.43 19.89 4.48
CA LEU A 44 16.47 18.83 3.46
C LEU A 44 15.76 17.57 3.98
N TYR A 45 15.46 16.64 3.09
CA TYR A 45 14.86 15.34 3.42
C TYR A 45 13.59 15.43 4.29
N LYS A 46 12.74 16.42 4.06
CA LYS A 46 11.51 16.63 4.83
C LYS A 46 10.67 15.37 4.89
N SER A 47 10.23 15.02 6.11
CA SER A 47 9.40 13.84 6.38
C SER A 47 8.76 13.94 7.76
N ASP A 48 7.87 13.00 8.06
CA ASP A 48 7.22 12.92 9.37
C ASP A 48 8.10 12.25 10.44
N ILE A 49 9.34 11.90 10.12
CA ILE A 49 10.21 11.05 10.96
C ILE A 49 10.49 11.67 12.34
N LEU A 50 10.53 12.99 12.45
CA LEU A 50 10.76 13.67 13.76
C LEU A 50 9.65 13.33 14.74
N ALA A 51 8.39 13.40 14.30
CA ALA A 51 7.25 13.06 15.14
C ALA A 51 7.30 11.57 15.56
N TYR A 52 7.74 10.70 14.66
CA TYR A 52 7.88 9.27 14.94
C TYR A 52 9.02 8.93 15.89
N MET A 53 10.15 9.64 15.80
CA MET A 53 11.26 9.48 16.75
C MET A 53 10.84 9.94 18.15
N LYS A 54 10.15 11.08 18.26
CA LYS A 54 9.61 11.56 19.54
C LYS A 54 8.62 10.58 20.15
N GLU A 55 7.66 10.07 19.35
CA GLU A 55 6.70 9.07 19.80
C GLU A 55 7.40 7.81 20.35
N ALA A 56 8.40 7.28 19.64
CA ALA A 56 9.15 6.12 20.07
C ALA A 56 9.94 6.34 21.37
N GLN A 57 10.29 7.58 21.68
CA GLN A 57 10.98 8.00 22.92
C GLN A 57 10.01 8.41 24.03
N GLY A 58 8.70 8.41 23.80
CA GLY A 58 7.70 8.90 24.75
C GLY A 58 7.71 10.42 24.92
N ILE A 59 8.22 11.16 23.93
CA ILE A 59 8.29 12.63 23.92
C ILE A 59 7.07 13.15 23.15
N ASP A 60 6.39 14.15 23.70
CA ASP A 60 5.26 14.79 23.03
C ASP A 60 5.70 15.41 21.69
N SER A 61 5.06 14.98 20.62
CA SER A 61 5.26 15.50 19.26
C SER A 61 4.19 16.51 18.84
N GLY A 62 3.17 16.72 19.68
CA GLY A 62 1.95 17.46 19.34
C GLY A 62 0.97 16.67 18.46
N TYR A 63 1.22 15.37 18.23
CA TYR A 63 0.36 14.43 17.52
C TYR A 63 0.23 13.14 18.32
N SER A 64 -0.92 12.48 18.24
CA SER A 64 -1.13 11.15 18.79
C SER A 64 -1.01 10.08 17.69
N PHE A 65 -0.25 9.02 17.98
CA PHE A 65 -0.07 7.87 17.09
C PHE A 65 -0.48 6.58 17.81
N PRO A 66 -1.77 6.33 18.03
CA PRO A 66 -2.25 5.19 18.81
C PRO A 66 -2.14 3.84 18.08
N TYR A 67 -1.13 3.68 17.23
CA TYR A 67 -0.80 2.48 16.45
C TYR A 67 0.68 2.11 16.66
N PRO A 68 1.00 1.34 17.70
CA PRO A 68 2.31 1.34 18.33
C PRO A 68 3.36 0.45 17.66
N ILE A 69 3.03 -0.44 16.73
CA ILE A 69 3.96 -1.51 16.27
C ILE A 69 5.30 -0.96 15.78
N MET A 70 5.28 0.02 14.87
CA MET A 70 6.52 0.59 14.36
C MET A 70 7.33 1.25 15.47
N PHE A 71 6.67 1.98 16.35
CA PHE A 71 7.30 2.70 17.46
C PHE A 71 7.90 1.76 18.50
N TRP A 72 7.24 0.64 18.81
CA TRP A 72 7.80 -0.38 19.70
C TRP A 72 9.12 -0.96 19.18
N PHE A 73 9.21 -1.22 17.87
CA PHE A 73 10.46 -1.70 17.28
C PHE A 73 11.55 -0.62 17.30
N ILE A 74 11.20 0.64 17.02
CA ILE A 74 12.14 1.76 17.12
C ILE A 74 12.62 1.93 18.56
N ALA A 75 11.71 1.94 19.53
CA ALA A 75 12.04 2.07 20.97
C ALA A 75 12.93 0.91 21.44
N LEU A 76 12.63 -0.32 21.02
CA LEU A 76 13.46 -1.49 21.35
C LEU A 76 14.89 -1.35 20.82
N LEU A 77 15.06 -0.93 19.57
CA LEU A 77 16.39 -0.74 19.01
C LEU A 77 17.09 0.49 19.61
N ASN A 78 16.35 1.51 20.04
CA ASN A 78 16.89 2.70 20.68
C ASN A 78 17.53 2.42 22.05
N LEU A 79 17.33 1.24 22.62
CA LEU A 79 18.09 0.79 23.79
C LEU A 79 19.57 0.50 23.47
N PHE A 80 19.92 0.29 22.21
CA PHE A 80 21.25 -0.13 21.77
C PHE A 80 21.87 0.79 20.72
N LEU A 81 21.05 1.53 19.97
CA LEU A 81 21.44 2.39 18.86
C LEU A 81 20.86 3.79 19.06
N PRO A 82 21.52 4.85 18.55
CA PRO A 82 20.92 6.18 18.45
C PRO A 82 19.56 6.16 17.74
N ILE A 83 18.68 7.10 18.06
CA ILE A 83 17.29 7.11 17.57
C ILE A 83 17.19 7.19 16.03
N GLU A 84 18.10 7.93 15.39
CA GLU A 84 18.17 8.06 13.95
C GLU A 84 18.50 6.70 13.27
N TRP A 85 19.44 5.95 13.82
CA TRP A 85 19.77 4.60 13.33
C TRP A 85 18.66 3.60 13.63
N SER A 86 18.06 3.67 14.82
CA SER A 86 16.95 2.80 15.20
C SER A 86 15.77 2.97 14.24
N SER A 87 15.42 4.21 13.92
CA SER A 87 14.36 4.54 12.96
C SER A 87 14.71 4.06 11.55
N ALA A 88 15.95 4.32 11.10
CA ALA A 88 16.40 3.93 9.77
C ALA A 88 16.37 2.41 9.58
N VAL A 89 16.86 1.64 10.56
CA VAL A 89 16.86 0.17 10.52
C VAL A 89 15.44 -0.39 10.51
N VAL A 90 14.57 0.07 11.40
CA VAL A 90 13.18 -0.43 11.48
C VAL A 90 12.43 -0.19 10.18
N VAL A 91 12.46 1.03 9.64
CA VAL A 91 11.79 1.36 8.38
C VAL A 91 12.36 0.52 7.23
N THR A 92 13.67 0.36 7.17
CA THR A 92 14.33 -0.49 6.17
C THR A 92 13.87 -1.95 6.24
N VAL A 93 13.76 -2.51 7.44
CA VAL A 93 13.26 -3.90 7.64
C VAL A 93 11.83 -4.06 7.12
N PHE A 94 10.93 -3.11 7.42
CA PHE A 94 9.56 -3.15 6.89
C PHE A 94 9.51 -3.05 5.36
N GLN A 95 10.36 -2.22 4.75
CA GLN A 95 10.42 -2.11 3.29
C GLN A 95 10.97 -3.39 2.64
N CYS A 96 12.03 -3.95 3.20
CA CYS A 96 12.59 -5.23 2.76
C CYS A 96 11.59 -6.38 2.91
N ALA A 97 10.85 -6.42 4.03
CA ALA A 97 9.77 -7.39 4.23
C ALA A 97 8.66 -7.24 3.18
N SER A 98 8.31 -6.00 2.81
CA SER A 98 7.34 -5.73 1.73
C SER A 98 7.80 -6.32 0.40
N PHE A 99 9.07 -6.14 0.02
CA PHE A 99 9.63 -6.73 -1.20
C PHE A 99 9.59 -8.26 -1.18
N VAL A 100 10.06 -8.86 -0.08
CA VAL A 100 10.09 -10.33 0.07
C VAL A 100 8.68 -10.92 -0.03
N LEU A 101 7.69 -10.28 0.61
CA LEU A 101 6.29 -10.73 0.57
C LEU A 101 5.67 -10.55 -0.82
N LEU A 102 5.89 -9.42 -1.49
CA LEU A 102 5.42 -9.20 -2.87
C LEU A 102 5.99 -10.26 -3.80
N ARG A 103 7.32 -10.48 -3.76
CA ARG A 103 7.98 -11.54 -4.53
C ARG A 103 7.37 -12.91 -4.26
N TYR A 104 7.20 -13.27 -2.99
CA TYR A 104 6.61 -14.54 -2.58
C TYR A 104 5.19 -14.72 -3.14
N TYR A 105 4.32 -13.74 -2.91
CA TYR A 105 2.93 -13.84 -3.34
C TYR A 105 2.76 -13.75 -4.86
N PHE A 106 3.56 -12.94 -5.56
CA PHE A 106 3.55 -12.90 -7.02
C PHE A 106 3.96 -14.22 -7.62
N GLN A 107 5.04 -14.84 -7.12
CA GLN A 107 5.47 -16.16 -7.56
C GLN A 107 4.45 -17.25 -7.21
N LYS A 108 3.85 -17.21 -6.00
CA LYS A 108 2.79 -18.13 -5.59
C LYS A 108 1.57 -18.03 -6.52
N TYR A 109 1.15 -16.80 -6.83
CA TYR A 109 0.06 -16.55 -7.76
C TYR A 109 0.37 -17.07 -9.15
N LEU A 110 1.51 -16.74 -9.72
CA LEU A 110 1.88 -17.15 -11.05
C LEU A 110 2.00 -18.68 -11.18
N ARG A 111 2.57 -19.34 -10.19
CA ARG A 111 2.61 -20.83 -10.15
C ARG A 111 1.22 -21.45 -10.14
N LYS A 112 0.25 -20.85 -9.47
CA LYS A 112 -1.13 -21.32 -9.44
C LYS A 112 -1.84 -21.07 -10.75
N ALA A 113 -1.65 -19.89 -11.35
CA ALA A 113 -2.29 -19.51 -12.64
C ALA A 113 -1.69 -20.25 -13.85
N CYS A 114 -0.38 -20.52 -13.83
CA CYS A 114 0.38 -21.09 -14.93
C CYS A 114 1.30 -22.24 -14.46
N PRO A 115 0.76 -23.41 -14.07
CA PRO A 115 1.56 -24.53 -13.54
C PRO A 115 2.64 -25.06 -14.49
N SER A 116 2.40 -24.97 -15.79
CA SER A 116 3.34 -25.44 -16.85
C SER A 116 4.56 -24.52 -17.06
N LEU A 117 4.52 -23.28 -16.53
CA LEU A 117 5.53 -22.25 -16.79
C LEU A 117 6.45 -22.04 -15.57
N GLN A 118 6.66 -23.06 -14.75
CA GLN A 118 7.29 -22.95 -13.41
C GLN A 118 8.78 -22.58 -13.39
N ALA A 119 9.41 -22.36 -14.53
CA ALA A 119 10.83 -22.06 -14.56
C ALA A 119 11.22 -21.14 -15.72
N GLY A 120 12.22 -20.32 -15.46
CA GLY A 120 12.83 -19.50 -16.49
C GLY A 120 12.76 -18.01 -16.18
N TRP A 121 12.89 -17.20 -17.22
CA TRP A 121 12.92 -15.75 -17.18
C TRP A 121 11.66 -15.12 -16.52
N GLN A 122 10.51 -15.83 -16.53
CA GLN A 122 9.27 -15.36 -15.89
C GLN A 122 9.43 -15.17 -14.37
N GLN A 123 10.23 -16.02 -13.71
CA GLN A 123 10.50 -15.84 -12.27
C GLN A 123 11.31 -14.58 -12.01
N ILE A 124 12.30 -14.30 -12.86
CA ILE A 124 13.11 -13.07 -12.77
C ILE A 124 12.23 -11.86 -13.03
N LEU A 125 11.41 -11.89 -14.10
CA LEU A 125 10.47 -10.80 -14.39
C LEU A 125 9.52 -10.55 -13.22
N THR A 126 9.02 -11.61 -12.59
CA THR A 126 8.14 -11.51 -11.41
C THR A 126 8.84 -10.84 -10.23
N THR A 127 10.11 -11.17 -10.02
CA THR A 127 10.94 -10.55 -8.97
C THR A 127 11.24 -9.08 -9.28
N LEU A 128 11.55 -8.75 -10.53
CA LEU A 128 11.75 -7.36 -10.98
C LEU A 128 10.44 -6.54 -10.86
N ALA A 129 9.29 -7.13 -11.19
CA ALA A 129 8.00 -6.49 -11.04
C ALA A 129 7.65 -6.24 -9.56
N ALA A 130 7.93 -7.20 -8.67
CA ALA A 130 7.74 -7.06 -7.24
C ALA A 130 8.65 -5.98 -6.63
N PHE A 131 9.85 -5.80 -7.17
CA PHE A 131 10.73 -4.69 -6.81
C PHE A 131 10.23 -3.37 -7.40
N GLY A 132 9.87 -3.35 -8.68
CA GLY A 132 9.46 -2.14 -9.40
C GLY A 132 8.22 -1.47 -8.82
N ILE A 133 7.25 -2.24 -8.32
CA ILE A 133 6.03 -1.67 -7.71
C ILE A 133 6.34 -0.81 -6.49
N LEU A 134 7.43 -1.06 -5.76
CA LEU A 134 7.85 -0.25 -4.62
C LEU A 134 8.29 1.16 -5.06
N PHE A 135 8.63 1.34 -6.32
CA PHE A 135 9.01 2.62 -6.90
C PHE A 135 7.94 3.19 -7.85
N TYR A 136 6.81 2.51 -8.00
CA TYR A 136 5.71 3.03 -8.81
C TYR A 136 5.20 4.37 -8.25
N SER A 137 4.98 5.36 -9.12
CA SER A 137 4.38 6.63 -8.73
C SER A 137 3.37 7.11 -9.78
N MET A 138 2.72 8.23 -9.52
CA MET A 138 1.91 8.91 -10.51
C MET A 138 2.74 9.30 -11.74
N ILE A 139 2.09 9.49 -12.88
CA ILE A 139 2.72 10.12 -14.05
C ILE A 139 2.98 11.59 -13.72
N PHE A 140 4.23 11.99 -13.78
CA PHE A 140 4.63 13.38 -13.57
C PHE A 140 4.30 14.22 -14.81
N VAL A 141 3.52 15.25 -14.62
CA VAL A 141 3.17 16.20 -15.69
C VAL A 141 3.85 17.52 -15.39
N TYR A 142 4.65 17.98 -16.33
CA TYR A 142 5.30 19.28 -16.21
C TYR A 142 4.27 20.41 -16.31
N ASN A 143 4.23 21.33 -15.34
CA ASN A 143 3.27 22.43 -15.27
C ASN A 143 3.25 23.33 -16.52
N HIS A 144 4.30 23.29 -17.34
CA HIS A 144 4.35 24.00 -18.63
C HIS A 144 3.24 23.54 -19.59
N TYR A 145 2.88 22.25 -19.59
CA TYR A 145 1.85 21.70 -20.48
C TYR A 145 0.44 21.83 -19.92
N PHE A 146 0.30 22.06 -18.62
CA PHE A 146 -0.99 22.20 -17.93
C PHE A 146 -0.95 23.40 -16.99
N PRO A 147 -0.83 24.64 -17.55
CA PRO A 147 -0.73 25.85 -16.73
C PRO A 147 -2.01 26.04 -15.92
N GLY A 148 -1.85 26.43 -14.65
CA GLY A 148 -2.95 26.66 -13.72
C GLY A 148 -3.48 25.41 -13.03
N THR A 149 -2.86 24.22 -13.23
CA THR A 149 -3.24 22.98 -12.53
C THR A 149 -2.17 22.55 -11.55
N ARG A 150 -2.62 22.01 -10.40
CA ARG A 150 -1.72 21.50 -9.35
C ARG A 150 -1.57 19.98 -9.47
N PHE A 151 -0.69 19.52 -10.37
CA PHE A 151 -0.39 18.09 -10.49
C PHE A 151 0.93 17.74 -9.81
N TYR A 152 0.96 17.97 -8.50
CA TYR A 152 2.07 17.58 -7.63
C TYR A 152 1.87 16.18 -7.08
N TYR A 153 2.93 15.57 -6.57
CA TYR A 153 2.86 14.28 -5.86
C TYR A 153 1.92 14.36 -4.65
N LEU A 154 1.87 15.49 -3.94
CA LEU A 154 0.81 15.82 -3.01
C LEU A 154 -0.34 16.46 -3.81
N GLY A 155 -1.47 15.82 -3.90
CA GLY A 155 -2.61 16.28 -4.70
C GLY A 155 -3.06 15.25 -5.73
N VAL A 156 -2.14 14.72 -6.55
CA VAL A 156 -2.39 13.47 -7.29
C VAL A 156 -2.20 12.27 -6.39
N PHE A 157 -1.26 12.37 -5.48
CA PHE A 157 -0.80 11.37 -4.53
C PHE A 157 -0.06 10.19 -5.19
N THR A 158 0.86 9.61 -4.44
CA THR A 158 1.63 8.46 -4.90
C THR A 158 1.36 7.24 -4.03
N PRO A 159 1.31 6.02 -4.60
CA PRO A 159 1.23 4.80 -3.79
C PRO A 159 2.46 4.59 -2.88
N ASN A 160 3.54 5.31 -3.14
CA ASN A 160 4.81 5.22 -2.39
C ASN A 160 5.19 6.56 -1.74
N PRO A 161 4.53 6.98 -0.64
CA PRO A 161 4.82 8.23 0.07
C PRO A 161 6.07 8.09 0.94
N TRP A 162 7.24 8.38 0.39
CA TRP A 162 8.54 8.20 1.04
C TRP A 162 8.78 9.09 2.27
N HIS A 163 7.98 10.13 2.45
CA HIS A 163 8.03 11.01 3.61
C HIS A 163 7.28 10.45 4.83
N ASN A 164 6.40 9.45 4.65
CA ASN A 164 5.59 8.87 5.71
C ASN A 164 5.94 7.41 5.97
N ALA A 165 6.84 7.19 6.92
CA ALA A 165 7.33 5.85 7.25
C ALA A 165 6.24 4.92 7.80
N THR A 166 5.23 5.43 8.52
CA THR A 166 4.14 4.59 9.04
C THR A 166 3.29 3.99 7.92
N CYS A 167 3.02 4.77 6.87
CA CYS A 167 2.28 4.29 5.70
C CYS A 167 2.99 3.13 5.00
N THR A 168 4.30 3.25 4.82
CA THR A 168 5.09 2.23 4.15
C THR A 168 5.38 1.03 5.06
N SER A 169 5.46 1.21 6.37
CA SER A 169 5.66 0.13 7.35
C SER A 169 4.41 -0.75 7.55
N ALA A 170 3.22 -0.27 7.22
CA ALA A 170 2.00 -1.09 7.25
C ALA A 170 1.92 -2.13 6.11
N ARG A 171 2.70 -1.97 5.05
CA ARG A 171 2.61 -2.82 3.84
C ARG A 171 2.80 -4.31 4.07
N PRO A 172 3.78 -4.80 4.84
CA PRO A 172 3.96 -6.23 5.04
C PRO A 172 2.67 -6.91 5.52
N PHE A 173 2.05 -6.38 6.56
CA PHE A 173 0.80 -6.92 7.09
C PHE A 173 -0.37 -6.75 6.13
N SER A 174 -0.46 -5.60 5.47
CA SER A 174 -1.50 -5.30 4.50
C SER A 174 -1.44 -6.23 3.28
N ILE A 175 -0.24 -6.53 2.77
CA ILE A 175 -0.04 -7.48 1.68
C ILE A 175 -0.53 -8.87 2.10
N ILE A 176 -0.11 -9.36 3.27
CA ILE A 176 -0.54 -10.66 3.80
C ILE A 176 -2.08 -10.68 3.93
N ALA A 177 -2.67 -9.65 4.52
CA ALA A 177 -4.11 -9.55 4.72
C ALA A 177 -4.90 -9.62 3.40
N VAL A 178 -4.47 -8.86 2.38
CA VAL A 178 -5.14 -8.84 1.05
C VAL A 178 -5.11 -10.21 0.39
N PHE A 179 -3.95 -10.90 0.41
CA PHE A 179 -3.86 -12.24 -0.16
C PHE A 179 -4.65 -13.28 0.63
N MET A 180 -4.59 -13.25 1.96
CA MET A 180 -5.37 -14.16 2.81
C MET A 180 -6.87 -13.97 2.62
N PHE A 181 -7.33 -12.73 2.57
CA PHE A 181 -8.75 -12.44 2.33
C PHE A 181 -9.19 -12.84 0.92
N GLY A 182 -8.36 -12.60 -0.10
CA GLY A 182 -8.63 -13.08 -1.44
C GLY A 182 -8.81 -14.60 -1.53
N GLU A 183 -8.00 -15.36 -0.78
CA GLU A 183 -8.15 -16.81 -0.65
C GLU A 183 -9.40 -17.20 0.14
N LEU A 184 -9.71 -16.50 1.24
CA LEU A 184 -10.92 -16.71 2.03
C LEU A 184 -12.18 -16.43 1.22
N LEU A 185 -12.21 -15.33 0.45
CA LEU A 185 -13.32 -14.99 -0.44
C LEU A 185 -13.61 -16.07 -1.49
N GLY A 186 -12.60 -16.86 -1.85
CA GLY A 186 -12.75 -17.95 -2.80
C GLY A 186 -13.44 -19.20 -2.23
N GLN A 187 -13.55 -19.34 -0.90
CA GLN A 187 -13.99 -20.61 -0.29
C GLN A 187 -14.94 -20.47 0.90
N TYR A 188 -15.01 -19.31 1.56
CA TYR A 188 -15.71 -19.19 2.86
C TYR A 188 -17.21 -19.50 2.78
N GLU A 189 -17.83 -19.29 1.63
CA GLU A 189 -19.27 -19.53 1.44
C GLU A 189 -19.61 -21.03 1.54
N GLU A 190 -18.71 -21.90 1.07
CA GLU A 190 -18.88 -23.36 1.09
C GLU A 190 -18.22 -24.00 2.30
N LYS A 191 -17.00 -23.58 2.62
CA LYS A 191 -16.18 -24.15 3.70
C LYS A 191 -15.49 -23.05 4.49
N PHE A 192 -15.80 -22.98 5.78
CA PHE A 192 -15.16 -22.06 6.69
C PHE A 192 -13.88 -22.68 7.29
N ASP A 193 -12.72 -22.11 6.96
CA ASP A 193 -11.43 -22.52 7.53
C ASP A 193 -11.12 -21.66 8.76
N VAL A 194 -11.37 -22.21 9.95
CA VAL A 194 -11.20 -21.51 11.23
C VAL A 194 -9.76 -21.06 11.44
N LYS A 195 -8.76 -21.92 11.18
CA LYS A 195 -7.33 -21.60 11.43
C LYS A 195 -6.87 -20.44 10.53
N LYS A 196 -7.22 -20.51 9.26
CA LYS A 196 -6.88 -19.46 8.30
C LYS A 196 -7.58 -18.15 8.61
N SER A 197 -8.85 -18.21 9.03
CA SER A 197 -9.64 -17.04 9.40
C SER A 197 -9.10 -16.37 10.67
N LEU A 198 -8.72 -17.12 11.69
CA LEU A 198 -8.05 -16.60 12.89
C LEU A 198 -6.70 -15.95 12.58
N ALA A 199 -5.87 -16.61 11.75
CA ALA A 199 -4.61 -16.03 11.29
C ALA A 199 -4.83 -14.74 10.51
N PHE A 200 -5.87 -14.68 9.66
CA PHE A 200 -6.27 -13.45 8.98
C PHE A 200 -6.67 -12.35 9.96
N GLY A 201 -7.50 -12.65 10.97
CA GLY A 201 -7.90 -11.70 12.01
C GLY A 201 -6.69 -11.12 12.77
N LEU A 202 -5.72 -11.97 13.12
CA LEU A 202 -4.47 -11.53 13.74
C LEU A 202 -3.68 -10.59 12.82
N VAL A 203 -3.53 -10.94 11.55
CA VAL A 203 -2.81 -10.09 10.58
C VAL A 203 -3.53 -8.74 10.39
N MET A 204 -4.86 -8.73 10.36
CA MET A 204 -5.64 -7.49 10.30
C MET A 204 -5.41 -6.62 11.53
N LEU A 205 -5.39 -7.19 12.73
CA LEU A 205 -5.05 -6.46 13.96
C LEU A 205 -3.64 -5.85 13.87
N LEU A 206 -2.63 -6.63 13.48
CA LEU A 206 -1.26 -6.13 13.32
C LEU A 206 -1.17 -5.00 12.28
N ALA A 207 -1.91 -5.11 11.18
CA ALA A 207 -1.98 -4.03 10.18
C ALA A 207 -2.59 -2.75 10.77
N THR A 208 -3.65 -2.88 11.58
CA THR A 208 -4.31 -1.76 12.26
C THR A 208 -3.39 -1.08 13.27
N MET A 209 -2.74 -1.87 14.10
CA MET A 209 -1.74 -1.39 15.08
C MET A 209 -0.48 -0.82 14.44
N THR A 210 -0.29 -0.97 13.12
CA THR A 210 0.81 -0.33 12.39
C THR A 210 0.35 0.96 11.71
N LYS A 211 -0.82 0.96 11.05
CA LYS A 211 -1.49 2.15 10.51
C LYS A 211 -2.96 1.86 10.16
N PRO A 212 -3.91 2.55 10.81
CA PRO A 212 -5.35 2.28 10.63
C PRO A 212 -5.88 2.60 9.23
N SER A 213 -5.21 3.46 8.48
CA SER A 213 -5.69 3.91 7.15
C SER A 213 -5.92 2.75 6.16
N PHE A 214 -5.09 1.69 6.21
CA PHE A 214 -5.32 0.47 5.45
C PHE A 214 -6.61 -0.23 5.89
N THR A 215 -6.73 -0.41 7.19
CA THR A 215 -7.82 -1.20 7.79
C THR A 215 -9.18 -0.57 7.54
N ILE A 216 -9.29 0.76 7.67
CA ILE A 216 -10.55 1.49 7.42
C ILE A 216 -11.04 1.23 6.00
N VAL A 217 -10.17 1.37 5.01
CA VAL A 217 -10.49 1.13 3.59
C VAL A 217 -10.79 -0.34 3.34
N PHE A 218 -9.97 -1.23 3.88
CA PHE A 218 -10.10 -2.67 3.71
C PHE A 218 -11.43 -3.19 4.30
N CYS A 219 -11.76 -2.80 5.54
CA CYS A 219 -13.00 -3.20 6.21
C CYS A 219 -14.24 -2.68 5.47
N GLY A 220 -14.19 -1.44 4.95
CA GLY A 220 -15.26 -0.90 4.13
C GLY A 220 -15.49 -1.74 2.87
N ALA A 221 -14.44 -2.05 2.12
CA ALA A 221 -14.53 -2.88 0.92
C ALA A 221 -14.97 -4.32 1.26
N ALA A 222 -14.34 -4.95 2.24
CA ALA A 222 -14.66 -6.32 2.66
C ALA A 222 -16.12 -6.44 3.15
N GLY A 223 -16.57 -5.50 3.98
CA GLY A 223 -17.94 -5.46 4.48
C GLY A 223 -18.97 -5.39 3.36
N LEU A 224 -18.79 -4.47 2.41
CA LEU A 224 -19.70 -4.36 1.25
C LEU A 224 -19.71 -5.63 0.39
N ILE A 225 -18.53 -6.24 0.17
CA ILE A 225 -18.44 -7.50 -0.59
C ILE A 225 -19.17 -8.62 0.12
N MET A 226 -18.94 -8.78 1.41
CA MET A 226 -19.56 -9.84 2.23
C MET A 226 -21.07 -9.65 2.29
N LEU A 227 -21.57 -8.44 2.52
CA LEU A 227 -22.98 -8.10 2.50
C LEU A 227 -23.59 -8.40 1.11
N PHE A 228 -22.99 -7.90 0.04
CA PHE A 228 -23.47 -8.18 -1.32
C PHE A 228 -23.59 -9.68 -1.62
N ARG A 229 -22.58 -10.46 -1.26
CA ARG A 229 -22.59 -11.92 -1.45
C ARG A 229 -23.65 -12.60 -0.59
N MET A 230 -23.86 -12.15 0.64
CA MET A 230 -24.90 -12.66 1.53
C MET A 230 -26.29 -12.45 0.94
N PHE A 231 -26.62 -11.24 0.47
CA PHE A 231 -27.88 -10.96 -0.22
C PHE A 231 -28.02 -11.76 -1.52
N LYS A 232 -26.98 -11.81 -2.34
CA LYS A 232 -26.96 -12.57 -3.59
C LYS A 232 -27.21 -14.07 -3.37
N SER A 233 -26.68 -14.65 -2.31
CA SER A 233 -26.91 -16.05 -1.93
C SER A 233 -28.26 -16.29 -1.25
N LYS A 234 -29.10 -15.26 -1.08
CA LYS A 234 -30.35 -15.30 -0.30
C LYS A 234 -30.10 -15.84 1.12
N PHE A 235 -29.04 -15.35 1.76
CA PHE A 235 -28.59 -15.70 3.12
C PHE A 235 -28.15 -17.16 3.32
N LYS A 236 -27.94 -17.95 2.26
CA LYS A 236 -27.47 -19.33 2.39
C LYS A 236 -26.08 -19.42 3.07
N ASN A 237 -25.22 -18.40 2.88
CA ASN A 237 -23.89 -18.31 3.48
C ASN A 237 -23.85 -17.47 4.78
N PHE A 238 -25.02 -17.15 5.39
CA PHE A 238 -25.13 -16.26 6.56
C PHE A 238 -24.17 -16.63 7.69
N LYS A 239 -24.21 -17.90 8.13
CA LYS A 239 -23.36 -18.40 9.21
C LYS A 239 -21.87 -18.12 8.94
N ASN A 240 -21.39 -18.48 7.76
CA ASN A 240 -19.98 -18.34 7.40
C ASN A 240 -19.61 -16.86 7.21
N THR A 241 -20.52 -16.03 6.73
CA THR A 241 -20.35 -14.58 6.62
C THR A 241 -20.19 -13.94 8.00
N VAL A 242 -21.05 -14.31 8.96
CA VAL A 242 -20.97 -13.83 10.35
C VAL A 242 -19.66 -14.31 11.00
N LEU A 243 -19.30 -15.58 10.86
CA LEU A 243 -18.05 -16.10 11.40
C LEU A 243 -16.82 -15.37 10.85
N LEU A 244 -16.81 -15.08 9.53
CA LEU A 244 -15.73 -14.29 8.95
C LEU A 244 -15.75 -12.83 9.44
N GLY A 245 -16.95 -12.25 9.62
CA GLY A 245 -17.14 -10.93 10.23
C GLY A 245 -16.60 -10.86 11.66
N CYS A 246 -16.76 -11.92 12.45
CA CYS A 246 -16.22 -11.98 13.82
C CYS A 246 -14.69 -11.89 13.86
N MET A 247 -13.97 -12.25 12.78
CA MET A 247 -12.51 -12.11 12.71
C MET A 247 -12.04 -10.66 12.68
N PHE A 248 -12.93 -9.72 12.37
CA PHE A 248 -12.66 -8.29 12.40
C PHE A 248 -12.90 -7.65 13.78
N ILE A 249 -13.49 -8.36 14.75
CA ILE A 249 -13.80 -7.79 16.07
C ILE A 249 -12.57 -7.20 16.77
N PRO A 250 -11.42 -7.91 16.89
CA PRO A 250 -10.23 -7.34 17.50
C PRO A 250 -9.75 -6.05 16.80
N THR A 251 -9.83 -6.04 15.49
CA THR A 251 -9.51 -4.88 14.63
C THR A 251 -10.44 -3.70 14.90
N PHE A 252 -11.74 -3.92 15.02
CA PHE A 252 -12.70 -2.85 15.34
C PHE A 252 -12.52 -2.32 16.76
N LEU A 253 -12.21 -3.16 17.73
CA LEU A 253 -11.92 -2.73 19.09
C LEU A 253 -10.66 -1.84 19.13
N ASP A 254 -9.61 -2.20 18.40
CA ASP A 254 -8.42 -1.38 18.27
C ASP A 254 -8.70 -0.06 17.52
N LEU A 255 -9.50 -0.07 16.44
CA LEU A 255 -9.93 1.17 15.78
C LEU A 255 -10.73 2.10 16.70
N LEU A 256 -11.60 1.57 17.54
CA LEU A 256 -12.34 2.37 18.53
C LEU A 256 -11.40 2.99 19.58
N TYR A 257 -10.43 2.22 20.06
CA TYR A 257 -9.38 2.72 20.94
C TYR A 257 -8.59 3.85 20.28
N GLN A 258 -8.13 3.65 19.05
CA GLN A 258 -7.37 4.64 18.29
C GLN A 258 -8.20 5.89 18.00
N PHE A 259 -9.49 5.74 17.67
CA PHE A 259 -10.41 6.87 17.48
C PHE A 259 -10.51 7.73 18.74
N GLY A 260 -10.65 7.09 19.91
CA GLY A 260 -10.63 7.78 21.20
C GLY A 260 -9.33 8.58 21.40
N GLY A 261 -8.17 7.98 21.14
CA GLY A 261 -6.86 8.63 21.27
C GLY A 261 -6.66 9.81 20.33
N VAL A 262 -7.21 9.76 19.12
CA VAL A 262 -7.02 10.83 18.09
C VAL A 262 -8.00 11.99 18.27
N PHE A 263 -9.26 11.72 18.63
CA PHE A 263 -10.33 12.73 18.59
C PHE A 263 -10.80 13.21 19.96
N THR A 264 -10.26 12.70 21.06
CA THR A 264 -10.63 13.11 22.42
C THR A 264 -9.44 13.67 23.21
N GLY A 265 -9.71 14.53 24.17
CA GLY A 265 -8.70 15.04 25.08
C GLY A 265 -7.82 16.16 24.50
N GLN A 266 -6.53 16.16 24.85
CA GLN A 266 -5.57 17.21 24.49
C GLN A 266 -5.32 17.32 23.00
N ASP A 267 -5.47 16.22 22.25
CA ASP A 267 -5.23 16.17 20.81
C ASP A 267 -6.28 16.95 20.00
N SER A 268 -7.44 17.25 20.59
CA SER A 268 -8.44 18.10 19.95
C SER A 268 -8.08 19.60 19.98
N LYS A 269 -7.10 20.01 20.79
CA LYS A 269 -6.69 21.41 21.01
C LYS A 269 -7.89 22.35 21.26
N GLY A 270 -8.93 21.84 21.91
CA GLY A 270 -10.15 22.61 22.21
C GLY A 270 -11.02 22.93 20.98
N GLN A 271 -10.76 22.34 19.82
CA GLN A 271 -11.56 22.48 18.62
C GLN A 271 -12.55 21.31 18.45
N ASP A 272 -13.58 21.51 17.62
CA ASP A 272 -14.55 20.45 17.27
C ASP A 272 -13.81 19.38 16.45
N ALA A 273 -13.37 18.31 17.13
CA ALA A 273 -12.67 17.19 16.53
C ALA A 273 -13.63 16.08 16.11
N GLY A 274 -13.27 15.32 15.08
CA GLY A 274 -14.08 14.21 14.59
C GLY A 274 -13.99 14.07 13.08
N ILE A 275 -14.92 13.28 12.51
CA ILE A 275 -15.02 13.07 11.07
C ILE A 275 -16.17 13.92 10.52
N GLY A 276 -15.88 14.67 9.47
CA GLY A 276 -16.85 15.44 8.69
C GLY A 276 -17.14 14.77 7.34
N PHE A 277 -18.26 15.19 6.75
CA PHE A 277 -18.72 14.70 5.46
C PHE A 277 -18.93 15.91 4.52
N GLU A 278 -18.07 16.03 3.51
CA GLU A 278 -18.15 17.08 2.49
C GLU A 278 -17.35 16.66 1.25
N LEU A 279 -17.96 16.78 0.07
CA LEU A 279 -17.35 16.38 -1.19
C LEU A 279 -16.09 17.20 -1.48
N PHE A 280 -14.98 16.51 -1.73
CA PHE A 280 -13.68 17.07 -2.13
C PHE A 280 -13.11 18.11 -1.14
N ARG A 281 -13.60 18.18 0.11
CA ARG A 281 -13.22 19.20 1.08
C ARG A 281 -11.71 19.35 1.24
N VAL A 282 -10.99 18.22 1.35
CA VAL A 282 -9.55 18.24 1.54
C VAL A 282 -8.81 18.16 0.20
N TRP A 283 -9.31 17.34 -0.71
CA TRP A 283 -8.63 17.18 -2.01
C TRP A 283 -8.57 18.50 -2.80
N GLY A 284 -9.59 19.36 -2.70
CA GLY A 284 -9.65 20.66 -3.32
C GLY A 284 -8.57 21.65 -2.88
N GLU A 285 -7.96 21.43 -1.70
CA GLU A 285 -6.81 22.24 -1.26
C GLU A 285 -5.53 21.92 -2.06
N TYR A 286 -5.45 20.73 -2.67
CA TYR A 286 -4.24 20.19 -3.30
C TYR A 286 -4.36 19.98 -4.79
N CYS A 287 -5.56 19.90 -5.34
CA CYS A 287 -5.78 19.59 -6.76
C CYS A 287 -7.03 20.26 -7.31
N ASP A 288 -6.92 20.85 -8.50
CA ASP A 288 -8.01 21.55 -9.17
C ASP A 288 -8.76 20.65 -10.18
N ASN A 289 -8.18 19.51 -10.59
CA ASN A 289 -8.74 18.63 -11.61
C ASN A 289 -8.67 17.14 -11.20
N TYR A 290 -9.68 16.70 -10.45
CA TYR A 290 -9.75 15.34 -9.90
C TYR A 290 -9.73 14.21 -10.95
N PRO A 291 -10.49 14.29 -12.07
CA PRO A 291 -10.44 13.26 -13.11
C PRO A 291 -9.04 13.06 -13.69
N VAL A 292 -8.31 14.15 -13.95
CA VAL A 292 -6.93 14.09 -14.45
C VAL A 292 -6.01 13.54 -13.38
N ALA A 293 -6.14 13.98 -12.12
CA ALA A 293 -5.34 13.46 -11.01
C ALA A 293 -5.54 11.94 -10.84
N ILE A 294 -6.78 11.45 -10.89
CA ILE A 294 -7.10 10.02 -10.88
C ILE A 294 -6.41 9.32 -12.07
N GLY A 295 -6.56 9.87 -13.27
CA GLY A 295 -5.96 9.30 -14.48
C GLY A 295 -4.43 9.21 -14.38
N LEU A 296 -3.76 10.26 -13.89
CA LEU A 296 -2.31 10.29 -13.70
C LEU A 296 -1.82 9.25 -12.68
N LEU A 297 -2.64 8.89 -11.69
CA LEU A 297 -2.28 7.89 -10.68
C LEU A 297 -2.49 6.45 -11.18
N ILE A 298 -3.63 6.18 -11.85
CA ILE A 298 -4.04 4.82 -12.19
C ILE A 298 -4.08 4.54 -13.70
N PHE A 299 -3.33 5.28 -14.50
CA PHE A 299 -3.28 5.06 -15.96
C PHE A 299 -2.91 3.62 -16.31
N PHE A 300 -1.88 3.06 -15.70
CA PHE A 300 -1.51 1.67 -15.89
C PHE A 300 -2.65 0.67 -15.54
N PRO A 301 -3.28 0.72 -14.35
CA PRO A 301 -4.45 -0.10 -14.05
C PRO A 301 -5.60 0.05 -15.06
N ILE A 302 -5.86 1.26 -15.56
CA ILE A 302 -6.89 1.51 -16.59
C ILE A 302 -6.51 0.80 -17.89
N VAL A 303 -5.27 0.89 -18.34
CA VAL A 303 -4.78 0.21 -19.53
C VAL A 303 -4.92 -1.32 -19.37
N VAL A 304 -4.55 -1.87 -18.22
CA VAL A 304 -4.76 -3.29 -17.93
C VAL A 304 -6.26 -3.65 -17.96
N LEU A 305 -7.11 -2.82 -17.36
CA LEU A 305 -8.56 -3.05 -17.38
C LEU A 305 -9.13 -3.10 -18.80
N ILE A 306 -8.72 -2.18 -19.66
CA ILE A 306 -9.20 -2.12 -21.05
C ILE A 306 -8.85 -3.42 -21.80
N PHE A 307 -7.62 -3.93 -21.69
CA PHE A 307 -7.20 -5.12 -22.38
C PHE A 307 -7.61 -6.42 -21.71
N GLN A 308 -7.79 -6.42 -20.38
CA GLN A 308 -8.05 -7.58 -19.55
C GLN A 308 -9.38 -7.49 -18.79
N TYR A 309 -10.38 -6.78 -19.32
CA TYR A 309 -11.64 -6.51 -18.64
C TYR A 309 -12.37 -7.77 -18.14
N ARG A 310 -12.23 -8.89 -18.86
CA ARG A 310 -12.82 -10.18 -18.44
C ARG A 310 -12.25 -10.71 -17.13
N LYS A 311 -11.03 -10.34 -16.76
CA LYS A 311 -10.42 -10.73 -15.48
C LYS A 311 -11.15 -10.16 -14.27
N ILE A 312 -11.92 -9.09 -14.41
CA ILE A 312 -12.77 -8.55 -13.32
C ILE A 312 -13.76 -9.61 -12.83
N THR A 313 -14.29 -10.43 -13.72
CA THR A 313 -15.27 -11.47 -13.34
C THR A 313 -14.62 -12.78 -12.91
N THR A 314 -13.46 -13.12 -13.45
CA THR A 314 -12.81 -14.43 -13.28
C THR A 314 -11.70 -14.42 -12.21
N ASN A 315 -11.08 -13.27 -11.94
CA ASN A 315 -9.98 -13.16 -10.99
C ASN A 315 -10.43 -12.39 -9.73
N THR A 316 -10.58 -13.10 -8.62
CA THR A 316 -11.06 -12.53 -7.35
C THR A 316 -10.12 -11.47 -6.80
N LEU A 317 -8.79 -11.67 -6.88
CA LEU A 317 -7.81 -10.72 -6.35
C LEU A 317 -7.77 -9.43 -7.18
N TYR A 318 -7.86 -9.54 -8.51
CA TYR A 318 -7.92 -8.36 -9.39
C TYR A 318 -9.17 -7.53 -9.14
N ARG A 319 -10.33 -8.20 -9.06
CA ARG A 319 -11.59 -7.53 -8.70
C ARG A 319 -11.50 -6.88 -7.33
N PHE A 320 -10.89 -7.55 -6.34
CA PHE A 320 -10.74 -7.01 -5.00
C PHE A 320 -9.83 -5.77 -4.97
N GLY A 321 -8.76 -5.74 -5.77
CA GLY A 321 -7.94 -4.54 -5.94
C GLY A 321 -8.74 -3.31 -6.40
N TRP A 322 -9.63 -3.49 -7.39
CA TRP A 322 -10.54 -2.43 -7.84
C TRP A 322 -11.55 -2.03 -6.77
N GLN A 323 -12.04 -2.98 -5.97
CA GLN A 323 -12.99 -2.72 -4.88
C GLN A 323 -12.34 -1.97 -3.72
N ILE A 324 -11.11 -2.32 -3.33
CA ILE A 324 -10.34 -1.57 -2.33
C ILE A 324 -10.09 -0.14 -2.83
N TYR A 325 -9.64 0.02 -4.08
CA TYR A 325 -9.39 1.34 -4.65
C TYR A 325 -10.67 2.18 -4.71
N GLY A 326 -11.78 1.62 -5.19
CA GLY A 326 -13.06 2.32 -5.25
C GLY A 326 -13.55 2.78 -3.87
N MET A 327 -13.40 1.93 -2.84
CA MET A 327 -13.71 2.30 -1.46
C MET A 327 -12.80 3.41 -0.95
N SER A 328 -11.48 3.30 -1.19
CA SER A 328 -10.52 4.30 -0.74
C SER A 328 -10.73 5.66 -1.40
N LEU A 329 -11.06 5.67 -2.69
CA LEU A 329 -11.41 6.88 -3.44
C LEU A 329 -12.70 7.51 -2.89
N ALA A 330 -13.75 6.70 -2.67
CA ALA A 330 -15.01 7.19 -2.11
C ALA A 330 -14.80 7.81 -0.73
N MET A 331 -14.04 7.15 0.15
CA MET A 331 -13.74 7.69 1.48
C MET A 331 -12.96 9.01 1.39
N PHE A 332 -11.96 9.10 0.53
CA PHE A 332 -11.17 10.32 0.37
C PHE A 332 -11.96 11.49 -0.23
N ILE A 333 -12.90 11.21 -1.13
CA ILE A 333 -13.79 12.24 -1.71
C ILE A 333 -14.82 12.75 -0.68
N LEU A 334 -15.30 11.85 0.21
CA LEU A 334 -16.44 12.12 1.06
C LEU A 334 -16.09 12.56 2.48
N LEU A 335 -14.95 12.09 3.01
CA LEU A 335 -14.63 12.20 4.43
C LEU A 335 -13.44 13.13 4.67
N TYR A 336 -13.50 13.88 5.77
CA TYR A 336 -12.38 14.69 6.25
C TYR A 336 -12.31 14.68 7.79
N GLU A 337 -11.14 14.96 8.34
CA GLU A 337 -10.98 15.21 9.77
C GLU A 337 -11.32 16.66 10.06
N LYS A 338 -12.16 16.91 11.08
CA LYS A 338 -12.49 18.25 11.56
C LYS A 338 -11.38 18.85 12.40
N GLY A 339 -11.44 20.15 12.59
CA GLY A 339 -10.52 20.87 13.46
C GLY A 339 -9.16 21.16 12.81
N PHE A 340 -8.11 21.26 13.61
CA PHE A 340 -6.77 21.67 13.17
C PHE A 340 -6.10 20.69 12.19
N ARG A 341 -6.57 19.45 12.16
CA ARG A 341 -6.04 18.39 11.30
C ARG A 341 -6.68 18.30 9.91
N VAL A 342 -7.57 19.21 9.55
CA VAL A 342 -8.25 19.19 8.25
C VAL A 342 -7.25 19.18 7.09
N ALA A 343 -6.19 19.97 7.19
CA ALA A 343 -5.15 20.06 6.18
C ALA A 343 -4.17 18.87 6.15
N ASP A 344 -4.18 17.98 7.15
CA ASP A 344 -3.31 16.80 7.18
C ASP A 344 -3.70 15.74 6.13
N ALA A 345 -4.87 15.89 5.50
CA ALA A 345 -5.39 15.02 4.46
C ALA A 345 -5.37 13.52 4.83
N ASN A 346 -5.69 13.17 6.08
CA ASN A 346 -5.46 11.82 6.62
C ASN A 346 -6.22 10.70 5.87
N PHE A 347 -7.35 10.99 5.22
CA PHE A 347 -8.03 10.01 4.35
C PHE A 347 -7.28 9.75 3.03
N SER A 348 -6.35 10.61 2.63
CA SER A 348 -5.50 10.37 1.45
C SER A 348 -4.55 9.17 1.65
N TRP A 349 -4.16 8.85 2.89
CA TRP A 349 -3.35 7.67 3.18
C TRP A 349 -4.08 6.39 2.77
N GLY A 350 -5.37 6.29 3.05
CA GLY A 350 -6.21 5.19 2.58
C GLY A 350 -6.28 5.13 1.05
N TYR A 351 -6.41 6.29 0.39
CA TYR A 351 -6.43 6.40 -1.07
C TYR A 351 -5.12 5.92 -1.72
N MET A 352 -3.97 6.35 -1.20
CA MET A 352 -2.65 5.90 -1.65
C MET A 352 -2.44 4.39 -1.47
N ILE A 353 -2.87 3.84 -0.33
CA ILE A 353 -2.83 2.40 -0.07
C ILE A 353 -3.77 1.64 -1.01
N GLY A 354 -4.98 2.14 -1.25
CA GLY A 354 -5.91 1.57 -2.22
C GLY A 354 -5.34 1.54 -3.64
N ALA A 355 -4.68 2.61 -4.06
CA ALA A 355 -3.98 2.68 -5.33
C ALA A 355 -2.83 1.66 -5.42
N PHE A 356 -2.06 1.47 -4.34
CA PHE A 356 -1.01 0.45 -4.27
C PHE A 356 -1.56 -0.96 -4.56
N PHE A 357 -2.67 -1.34 -3.92
CA PHE A 357 -3.29 -2.66 -4.13
C PHE A 357 -3.94 -2.82 -5.50
N LEU A 358 -4.47 -1.74 -6.07
CA LEU A 358 -4.94 -1.74 -7.45
C LEU A 358 -3.79 -1.99 -8.44
N VAL A 359 -2.68 -1.26 -8.28
CA VAL A 359 -1.47 -1.44 -9.11
C VAL A 359 -0.92 -2.86 -8.94
N MET A 360 -0.81 -3.35 -7.70
CA MET A 360 -0.35 -4.70 -7.38
C MET A 360 -1.18 -5.77 -8.10
N SER A 361 -2.50 -5.71 -7.99
CA SER A 361 -3.39 -6.69 -8.61
C SER A 361 -3.40 -6.60 -10.14
N SER A 362 -3.28 -5.40 -10.70
CA SER A 362 -3.15 -5.18 -12.15
C SER A 362 -1.83 -5.73 -12.68
N LEU A 363 -0.74 -5.53 -11.97
CA LEU A 363 0.59 -6.06 -12.33
C LEU A 363 0.60 -7.60 -12.28
N MET A 364 -0.10 -8.22 -11.33
CA MET A 364 -0.24 -9.67 -11.27
C MET A 364 -0.98 -10.21 -12.48
N VAL A 365 -2.04 -9.55 -12.93
CA VAL A 365 -2.76 -9.93 -14.18
C VAL A 365 -1.85 -9.77 -15.40
N LEU A 366 -1.08 -8.68 -15.47
CA LEU A 366 -0.14 -8.49 -16.58
C LEU A 366 0.97 -9.55 -16.60
N LEU A 367 1.49 -9.95 -15.45
CA LEU A 367 2.46 -11.05 -15.32
C LEU A 367 1.87 -12.38 -15.77
N GLU A 368 0.63 -12.69 -15.36
CA GLU A 368 -0.09 -13.89 -15.80
C GLU A 368 -0.27 -13.91 -17.31
N GLU A 369 -0.77 -12.83 -17.91
CA GLU A 369 -0.97 -12.72 -19.36
C GLU A 369 0.35 -12.79 -20.14
N THR A 370 1.42 -12.22 -19.59
CA THR A 370 2.77 -12.32 -20.18
C THR A 370 3.29 -13.76 -20.13
N ALA A 371 3.01 -14.49 -19.04
CA ALA A 371 3.47 -15.85 -18.87
C ALA A 371 2.76 -16.84 -19.81
N ILE A 372 1.47 -16.65 -20.09
CA ILE A 372 0.69 -17.53 -20.98
C ILE A 372 0.79 -17.15 -22.46
N ALA A 373 1.32 -15.98 -22.79
CA ALA A 373 1.42 -15.52 -24.16
C ALA A 373 2.40 -16.39 -24.99
N LYS A 374 1.91 -16.98 -26.07
CA LYS A 374 2.73 -17.78 -27.00
C LYS A 374 3.58 -16.93 -27.94
N LYS A 375 3.19 -15.67 -28.18
CA LYS A 375 3.87 -14.70 -29.04
C LYS A 375 3.82 -13.32 -28.41
N HIS A 376 4.80 -12.48 -28.74
CA HIS A 376 4.77 -11.06 -28.34
C HIS A 376 3.50 -10.39 -28.89
N SER A 377 2.68 -9.86 -27.98
CA SER A 377 1.46 -9.15 -28.31
C SER A 377 1.66 -7.66 -28.09
N TRP A 378 1.30 -6.84 -29.11
CA TRP A 378 1.32 -5.38 -28.97
C TRP A 378 0.48 -4.91 -27.77
N LYS A 379 -0.58 -5.64 -27.41
CA LYS A 379 -1.40 -5.35 -26.22
C LYS A 379 -0.60 -5.46 -24.93
N LEU A 380 0.25 -6.47 -24.81
CA LEU A 380 1.15 -6.63 -23.66
C LEU A 380 2.23 -5.55 -23.64
N LEU A 381 2.76 -5.18 -24.80
CA LEU A 381 3.75 -4.10 -24.90
C LEU A 381 3.19 -2.77 -24.40
N ILE A 382 1.95 -2.42 -24.79
CA ILE A 382 1.28 -1.20 -24.28
C ILE A 382 1.10 -1.26 -22.76
N GLN A 383 0.66 -2.39 -22.20
CA GLN A 383 0.46 -2.54 -20.77
C GLN A 383 1.79 -2.43 -20.00
N TRP A 384 2.85 -3.08 -20.48
CA TRP A 384 4.20 -2.92 -19.90
C TRP A 384 4.75 -1.51 -20.09
N GLY A 385 4.48 -0.86 -21.21
CA GLY A 385 4.83 0.53 -21.47
C GLY A 385 4.15 1.49 -20.47
N ALA A 386 2.86 1.29 -20.21
CA ALA A 386 2.14 2.06 -19.22
C ALA A 386 2.71 1.86 -17.81
N PHE A 387 3.04 0.63 -17.41
CA PHE A 387 3.75 0.38 -16.15
C PHE A 387 5.12 1.04 -16.14
N GLY A 388 5.88 0.94 -17.25
CA GLY A 388 7.22 1.53 -17.39
C GLY A 388 7.22 3.06 -17.24
N VAL A 389 6.21 3.76 -17.76
CA VAL A 389 6.06 5.21 -17.59
C VAL A 389 5.91 5.58 -16.10
N HIS A 390 5.02 4.88 -15.39
CA HIS A 390 4.84 5.10 -13.95
C HIS A 390 6.09 4.77 -13.15
N LEU A 391 6.80 3.70 -13.51
CA LEU A 391 8.05 3.31 -12.86
C LEU A 391 9.14 4.36 -13.11
N ALA A 392 9.28 4.87 -14.33
CA ALA A 392 10.24 5.93 -14.65
C ALA A 392 9.94 7.22 -13.85
N CYS A 393 8.67 7.64 -13.81
CA CYS A 393 8.25 8.78 -12.99
C CYS A 393 8.53 8.54 -11.49
N GLY A 394 8.30 7.31 -11.01
CA GLY A 394 8.57 6.96 -9.62
C GLY A 394 10.05 6.93 -9.27
N LEU A 395 10.90 6.45 -10.17
CA LEU A 395 12.37 6.50 -10.00
C LEU A 395 12.89 7.94 -10.01
N LEU A 396 12.36 8.81 -10.87
CA LEU A 396 12.66 10.24 -10.86
C LEU A 396 12.26 10.88 -9.53
N TYR A 397 11.03 10.64 -9.08
CA TYR A 397 10.54 11.13 -7.79
C TYR A 397 11.39 10.66 -6.63
N PHE A 398 11.69 9.37 -6.58
CA PHE A 398 12.54 8.80 -5.55
C PHE A 398 13.96 9.37 -5.60
N GLY A 399 14.53 9.56 -6.81
CA GLY A 399 15.83 10.20 -7.00
C GLY A 399 15.88 11.64 -6.50
N MET A 400 14.79 12.41 -6.69
CA MET A 400 14.69 13.77 -6.13
C MET A 400 14.68 13.75 -4.61
N ILE A 401 13.95 12.83 -3.99
CA ILE A 401 13.92 12.67 -2.53
C ILE A 401 15.27 12.21 -1.98
N LEU A 402 15.97 11.31 -2.67
CA LEU A 402 17.34 10.89 -2.28
C LEU A 402 18.37 12.03 -2.33
N GLN A 403 18.10 13.09 -3.06
CA GLN A 403 18.93 14.30 -3.11
C GLN A 403 18.49 15.37 -2.08
N GLY A 404 17.59 15.04 -1.19
CA GLY A 404 17.07 15.96 -0.19
C GLY A 404 15.93 16.87 -0.69
N GLY A 405 15.34 16.57 -1.86
CA GLY A 405 14.21 17.29 -2.41
C GLY A 405 12.93 17.12 -1.61
N PHE A 406 11.94 17.94 -1.91
CA PHE A 406 10.62 17.92 -1.28
C PHE A 406 9.74 16.83 -1.91
N TYR A 407 8.74 16.38 -1.13
CA TYR A 407 7.79 15.34 -1.55
C TYR A 407 6.52 15.89 -2.22
N TYR A 408 6.43 17.17 -2.51
CA TYR A 408 5.31 17.80 -3.22
C TYR A 408 5.73 18.51 -4.51
#